data_6033368668d097be68be7f181333cc6a
#
_entry.id   6033368668d097be68be7f181333cc6a
#
_cell.length_a   1.000
_cell.length_b   1.000
_cell.length_c   1.000
_cell.angle_alpha   90.00
_cell.angle_beta   90.00
_cell.angle_gamma   90.00
#
_symmetry.space_group_name_H-M   'P 1'
#
loop_
_entity.id
_entity.type
_entity.pdbx_description
1 polymer ?
#
loop_
_entity_poly.entity_id
_entity_poly.type
_entity_poly.pdbx_seq_one_letter_code
_entity_poly.pdbx_strand_id
1 'polypeptide(L)'
;MSHVKLIDVSHTVEHGMITYKGLPAPLISDYLTREESQTRYAPGTEFYIGKIEMVANTGTYLDSPFHRYQRGKDLAALELASLANLDGVVVRCTQREIGEDVFDAIDVARKAVLVHTGWDKHWRTDEYASGNHPFLTESAATYLAKHDVALVGIDSFNIDATHDGNRPAHSVLLGHDIPIVEHLCGLGDLPDSGFKFFAVPVKVRKFGTFPVRAFALTQIDAD
;
A
#
# COMPACT_ATOMS: atom_id res chain seq x y z
N MET A 1 18.46 0.76 26.53
CA MET A 1 17.23 1.38 25.96
C MET A 1 17.02 0.74 24.60
N SER A 2 15.87 0.09 24.36
CA SER A 2 15.59 -0.47 23.04
C SER A 2 15.52 0.66 22.03
N HIS A 3 16.34 0.60 21.00
CA HIS A 3 16.29 1.54 19.89
C HIS A 3 15.20 1.09 18.93
N VAL A 4 14.32 2.03 18.53
CA VAL A 4 13.29 1.80 17.53
C VAL A 4 13.83 2.19 16.17
N LYS A 5 13.66 1.33 15.15
CA LYS A 5 13.97 1.62 13.75
C LYS A 5 12.69 1.72 12.96
N LEU A 6 12.55 2.78 12.18
CA LEU A 6 11.49 2.94 11.18
C LEU A 6 12.04 2.53 9.81
N ILE A 7 11.29 1.68 9.11
CA ILE A 7 11.63 1.20 7.77
C ILE A 7 10.50 1.63 6.84
N ASP A 8 10.80 2.53 5.89
CA ASP A 8 9.86 2.98 4.87
C ASP A 8 9.72 1.88 3.80
N VAL A 9 8.49 1.50 3.48
CA VAL A 9 8.19 0.46 2.51
C VAL A 9 7.26 0.98 1.41
N SER A 10 7.37 2.27 1.07
CA SER A 10 6.55 2.94 0.07
C SER A 10 7.38 3.63 -1.01
N HIS A 11 6.86 3.63 -2.23
CA HIS A 11 7.44 4.35 -3.36
C HIS A 11 7.20 5.86 -3.26
N THR A 12 8.19 6.64 -3.69
CA THR A 12 8.05 8.09 -3.81
C THR A 12 7.13 8.45 -4.97
N VAL A 13 6.19 9.35 -4.74
CA VAL A 13 5.34 9.92 -5.79
C VAL A 13 6.06 11.12 -6.43
N GLU A 14 6.21 11.10 -7.74
CA GLU A 14 6.90 12.14 -8.51
C GLU A 14 6.01 12.65 -9.66
N HIS A 15 6.26 13.89 -10.08
CA HIS A 15 5.60 14.46 -11.26
C HIS A 15 5.82 13.60 -12.51
N GLY A 16 4.76 13.28 -13.23
CA GLY A 16 4.83 12.50 -14.46
C GLY A 16 5.01 10.98 -14.28
N MET A 17 5.02 10.47 -13.05
CA MET A 17 5.16 9.04 -12.76
C MET A 17 3.93 8.26 -13.20
N ILE A 18 4.13 7.17 -13.94
CA ILE A 18 3.07 6.24 -14.31
C ILE A 18 3.12 5.02 -13.39
N THR A 19 2.06 4.82 -12.60
CA THR A 19 1.86 3.58 -11.83
C THR A 19 1.20 2.51 -12.70
N TYR A 20 0.11 2.87 -13.39
CA TYR A 20 -0.59 2.00 -14.33
C TYR A 20 -0.59 2.61 -15.74
N LYS A 21 -0.25 1.83 -16.76
CA LYS A 21 -0.39 2.24 -18.18
C LYS A 21 -1.86 2.54 -18.48
N GLY A 22 -2.12 3.72 -19.05
CA GLY A 22 -3.48 4.17 -19.38
C GLY A 22 -4.16 5.03 -18.33
N LEU A 23 -3.61 5.12 -17.11
CA LEU A 23 -4.04 6.11 -16.13
C LEU A 23 -3.17 7.38 -16.23
N PRO A 24 -3.74 8.57 -15.96
CA PRO A 24 -2.98 9.81 -15.99
C PRO A 24 -1.93 9.83 -14.88
N ALA A 25 -0.77 10.39 -15.22
CA ALA A 25 0.31 10.62 -14.27
C ALA A 25 -0.04 11.75 -13.30
N PRO A 26 0.52 11.75 -12.07
CA PRO A 26 0.39 12.86 -11.15
C PRO A 26 1.02 14.13 -11.72
N LEU A 27 0.29 15.24 -11.62
CA LEU A 27 0.74 16.58 -11.94
C LEU A 27 1.05 17.30 -10.63
N ILE A 28 2.34 17.51 -10.35
CA ILE A 28 2.81 18.30 -9.22
C ILE A 28 3.22 19.67 -9.74
N SER A 29 2.61 20.72 -9.21
CA SER A 29 2.80 22.09 -9.64
C SER A 29 2.72 23.07 -8.48
N ASP A 30 3.15 24.29 -8.73
CA ASP A 30 3.04 25.38 -7.77
C ASP A 30 1.63 25.96 -7.82
N TYR A 31 0.99 26.11 -6.66
CA TYR A 31 -0.19 26.94 -6.48
C TYR A 31 0.22 28.37 -6.08
N LEU A 32 1.22 28.47 -5.22
CA LEU A 32 1.86 29.72 -4.80
C LEU A 32 3.36 29.47 -4.67
N THR A 33 4.15 30.16 -5.49
CA THR A 33 5.62 30.13 -5.36
C THR A 33 6.09 30.96 -4.17
N ARG A 34 7.32 30.71 -3.69
CA ARG A 34 7.91 31.54 -2.64
C ARG A 34 8.04 32.99 -3.06
N GLU A 35 8.45 33.24 -4.31
CA GLU A 35 8.58 34.58 -4.89
C GLU A 35 7.24 35.35 -4.89
N GLU A 36 6.18 34.73 -5.40
CA GLU A 36 4.84 35.34 -5.37
C GLU A 36 4.34 35.59 -3.94
N SER A 37 4.68 34.70 -3.00
CA SER A 37 4.26 34.81 -1.62
C SER A 37 4.85 36.03 -0.91
N GLN A 38 6.05 36.49 -1.29
CA GLN A 38 6.70 37.67 -0.71
C GLN A 38 5.85 38.96 -0.86
N THR A 39 4.98 39.01 -1.87
CA THR A 39 4.05 40.13 -2.07
C THR A 39 2.87 40.13 -1.11
N ARG A 40 2.66 39.02 -0.40
CA ARG A 40 1.50 38.81 0.51
C ARG A 40 1.85 38.84 1.97
N TYR A 41 3.14 38.74 2.32
CA TYR A 41 3.62 38.63 3.68
C TYR A 41 4.60 39.73 4.04
N ALA A 42 4.99 39.82 5.29
CA ALA A 42 5.98 40.77 5.77
C ALA A 42 7.37 40.52 5.14
N PRO A 43 8.22 41.55 4.99
CA PRO A 43 9.57 41.39 4.48
C PRO A 43 10.35 40.28 5.15
N GLY A 44 10.95 39.39 4.36
CA GLY A 44 11.68 38.21 4.85
C GLY A 44 10.83 36.99 5.20
N THR A 45 9.50 37.06 5.00
CA THR A 45 8.56 35.94 5.21
C THR A 45 8.07 35.43 3.85
N GLU A 46 8.27 34.13 3.59
CA GLU A 46 7.81 33.49 2.37
C GLU A 46 7.26 32.10 2.65
N PHE A 47 6.29 31.68 1.85
CA PHE A 47 5.69 30.35 1.90
C PHE A 47 5.55 29.74 0.50
N TYR A 48 5.54 28.42 0.47
CA TYR A 48 5.26 27.64 -0.72
C TYR A 48 3.97 26.85 -0.53
N ILE A 49 3.09 26.88 -1.53
CA ILE A 49 1.90 26.01 -1.58
C ILE A 49 1.97 25.21 -2.87
N GLY A 50 2.15 23.90 -2.73
CA GLY A 50 2.10 22.96 -3.84
C GLY A 50 0.67 22.53 -4.15
N LYS A 51 0.44 22.10 -5.40
CA LYS A 51 -0.79 21.46 -5.87
C LYS A 51 -0.44 20.11 -6.46
N ILE A 52 -1.22 19.08 -6.09
CA ILE A 52 -1.13 17.74 -6.70
C ILE A 52 -2.49 17.41 -7.31
N GLU A 53 -2.47 16.98 -8.58
CA GLU A 53 -3.61 16.37 -9.25
C GLU A 53 -3.20 14.98 -9.68
N MET A 54 -3.92 13.95 -9.21
CA MET A 54 -3.58 12.56 -9.47
C MET A 54 -4.79 11.64 -9.35
N VAL A 55 -4.72 10.50 -10.02
CA VAL A 55 -5.62 9.37 -9.71
C VAL A 55 -5.17 8.71 -8.40
N ALA A 56 -6.12 8.13 -7.70
CA ALA A 56 -5.89 7.55 -6.38
C ALA A 56 -4.87 6.38 -6.39
N ASN A 57 -4.85 5.61 -7.49
CA ASN A 57 -3.96 4.46 -7.68
C ASN A 57 -2.57 4.91 -8.15
N THR A 58 -1.89 5.72 -7.32
CA THR A 58 -0.57 6.30 -7.62
C THR A 58 0.44 5.92 -6.54
N GLY A 59 1.58 5.36 -6.95
CA GLY A 59 2.62 4.90 -6.03
C GLY A 59 2.17 3.73 -5.16
N THR A 60 2.61 3.70 -3.92
CA THR A 60 2.10 2.77 -2.90
C THR A 60 0.79 3.33 -2.35
N TYR A 61 -0.29 2.56 -2.42
CA TYR A 61 -1.62 3.01 -1.98
C TYR A 61 -2.37 1.94 -1.21
N LEU A 62 -3.41 2.38 -0.50
CA LEU A 62 -4.32 1.51 0.22
C LEU A 62 -5.71 1.55 -0.43
N ASP A 63 -6.28 0.36 -0.63
CA ASP A 63 -7.66 0.16 -1.05
C ASP A 63 -8.56 -0.17 0.14
N SER A 64 -9.66 0.57 0.25
CA SER A 64 -10.75 0.28 1.18
C SER A 64 -11.84 -0.55 0.50
N PRO A 65 -12.78 -1.17 1.25
CA PRO A 65 -13.94 -1.86 0.69
C PRO A 65 -14.71 -1.07 -0.34
N PHE A 66 -14.77 0.25 -0.23
CA PHE A 66 -15.46 1.14 -1.19
C PHE A 66 -14.81 1.11 -2.59
N HIS A 67 -13.53 0.75 -2.70
CA HIS A 67 -12.87 0.60 -3.99
C HIS A 67 -13.59 -0.42 -4.88
N ARG A 68 -14.09 -1.50 -4.30
CA ARG A 68 -14.79 -2.59 -5.01
C ARG A 68 -16.29 -2.55 -4.85
N TYR A 69 -16.80 -2.11 -3.69
CA TYR A 69 -18.19 -2.21 -3.30
C TYR A 69 -18.79 -0.85 -2.95
N GLN A 70 -19.81 -0.41 -3.67
CA GLN A 70 -20.44 0.91 -3.48
C GLN A 70 -20.93 1.17 -2.03
N ARG A 71 -21.28 0.12 -1.30
CA ARG A 71 -21.71 0.18 0.10
C ARG A 71 -20.63 -0.20 1.09
N GLY A 72 -19.40 -0.48 0.62
CA GLY A 72 -18.26 -0.77 1.47
C GLY A 72 -17.79 0.47 2.23
N LYS A 73 -16.99 0.25 3.27
CA LYS A 73 -16.35 1.34 4.03
C LYS A 73 -15.43 2.13 3.12
N ASP A 74 -15.63 3.45 3.05
CA ASP A 74 -14.71 4.37 2.38
C ASP A 74 -13.51 4.70 3.29
N LEU A 75 -12.54 5.44 2.78
CA LEU A 75 -11.34 5.82 3.54
C LEU A 75 -11.66 6.59 4.83
N ALA A 76 -12.77 7.33 4.87
CA ALA A 76 -13.17 8.07 6.05
C ALA A 76 -13.85 7.19 7.13
N ALA A 77 -14.37 6.04 6.73
CA ALA A 77 -15.06 5.08 7.59
C ALA A 77 -14.15 3.96 8.11
N LEU A 78 -12.94 3.80 7.56
CA LEU A 78 -11.96 2.84 8.07
C LEU A 78 -11.53 3.21 9.50
N GLU A 79 -11.45 2.21 10.35
CA GLU A 79 -10.96 2.37 11.71
C GLU A 79 -9.43 2.40 11.74
N LEU A 80 -8.82 3.28 12.53
CA LEU A 80 -7.37 3.35 12.65
C LEU A 80 -6.75 2.02 13.11
N ALA A 81 -7.48 1.24 13.91
CA ALA A 81 -7.04 -0.07 14.39
C ALA A 81 -6.83 -1.10 13.26
N SER A 82 -7.43 -0.90 12.07
CA SER A 82 -7.20 -1.72 10.88
C SER A 82 -6.08 -1.19 9.95
N LEU A 83 -5.45 -0.05 10.31
CA LEU A 83 -4.50 0.65 9.44
C LEU A 83 -3.15 0.94 10.12
N ALA A 84 -3.11 0.93 11.43
CA ALA A 84 -1.98 1.40 12.21
C ALA A 84 -1.68 0.52 13.42
N ASN A 85 -0.41 0.40 13.76
CA ASN A 85 0.09 -0.37 14.89
C ASN A 85 -0.29 -1.87 14.82
N LEU A 86 -0.47 -2.39 13.61
CA LEU A 86 -0.75 -3.80 13.38
C LEU A 86 0.50 -4.64 13.62
N ASP A 87 0.35 -5.78 14.28
CA ASP A 87 1.41 -6.78 14.26
C ASP A 87 1.63 -7.24 12.82
N GLY A 88 2.87 -7.14 12.34
CA GLY A 88 3.21 -7.46 10.96
C GLY A 88 3.86 -8.84 10.82
N VAL A 89 3.57 -9.50 9.71
CA VAL A 89 4.26 -10.71 9.26
C VAL A 89 4.60 -10.58 7.77
N VAL A 90 5.86 -10.92 7.40
CA VAL A 90 6.29 -10.98 6.01
C VAL A 90 6.24 -12.42 5.55
N VAL A 91 5.51 -12.66 4.46
CA VAL A 91 5.41 -13.96 3.79
C VAL A 91 6.23 -13.91 2.52
N ARG A 92 7.36 -14.60 2.50
CA ARG A 92 8.29 -14.58 1.37
C ARG A 92 7.96 -15.70 0.39
N CYS A 93 7.69 -15.34 -0.85
CA CYS A 93 7.41 -16.31 -1.91
C CYS A 93 7.92 -15.81 -3.26
N THR A 94 8.26 -16.76 -4.12
CA THR A 94 8.74 -16.48 -5.48
C THR A 94 7.81 -17.03 -6.56
N GLN A 95 6.72 -17.69 -6.15
CA GLN A 95 5.72 -18.20 -7.08
C GLN A 95 4.97 -17.01 -7.72
N ARG A 96 4.61 -17.14 -8.98
CA ARG A 96 3.77 -16.17 -9.68
C ARG A 96 2.34 -16.23 -9.17
N GLU A 97 1.78 -17.42 -9.04
CA GLU A 97 0.45 -17.69 -8.50
C GLU A 97 0.61 -18.14 -7.05
N ILE A 98 0.20 -17.29 -6.11
CA ILE A 98 0.42 -17.51 -4.68
C ILE A 98 -0.85 -18.14 -4.11
N GLY A 99 -0.77 -19.43 -3.78
CA GLY A 99 -1.85 -20.22 -3.22
C GLY A 99 -1.96 -20.11 -1.70
N GLU A 100 -2.97 -20.78 -1.13
CA GLU A 100 -3.19 -20.80 0.33
C GLU A 100 -2.09 -21.54 1.10
N ASP A 101 -1.45 -22.52 0.48
CA ASP A 101 -0.38 -23.34 1.05
C ASP A 101 0.80 -22.53 1.58
N VAL A 102 1.03 -21.34 1.01
CA VAL A 102 2.10 -20.42 1.44
C VAL A 102 1.87 -19.90 2.86
N PHE A 103 0.63 -19.92 3.34
CA PHE A 103 0.25 -19.36 4.65
C PHE A 103 0.05 -20.41 5.75
N ASP A 104 0.03 -21.71 5.43
CA ASP A 104 -0.36 -22.80 6.35
C ASP A 104 0.42 -22.83 7.68
N ALA A 105 1.70 -22.47 7.68
CA ALA A 105 2.55 -22.49 8.86
C ALA A 105 2.69 -21.14 9.56
N ILE A 106 1.93 -20.12 9.11
CA ILE A 106 2.11 -18.74 9.54
C ILE A 106 0.89 -18.30 10.34
N ASP A 107 1.11 -17.79 11.54
CA ASP A 107 0.06 -17.12 12.31
C ASP A 107 -0.26 -15.76 11.68
N VAL A 108 -1.35 -15.70 10.94
CA VAL A 108 -1.82 -14.51 10.21
C VAL A 108 -2.96 -13.76 10.91
N ALA A 109 -3.55 -14.34 11.96
CA ALA A 109 -4.75 -13.81 12.59
C ALA A 109 -4.54 -12.40 13.16
N ARG A 110 -5.39 -11.46 12.76
CA ARG A 110 -5.38 -10.04 13.17
C ARG A 110 -4.07 -9.30 12.89
N LYS A 111 -3.29 -9.77 11.92
CA LYS A 111 -2.01 -9.17 11.53
C LYS A 111 -2.10 -8.45 10.19
N ALA A 112 -1.14 -7.57 9.93
CA ALA A 112 -0.81 -7.13 8.60
C ALA A 112 0.06 -8.21 7.93
N VAL A 113 -0.48 -8.88 6.91
CA VAL A 113 0.21 -9.89 6.13
C VAL A 113 0.84 -9.23 4.91
N LEU A 114 2.17 -9.13 4.89
CA LEU A 114 2.93 -8.49 3.81
C LEU A 114 3.57 -9.57 2.93
N VAL A 115 3.08 -9.69 1.71
CA VAL A 115 3.55 -10.68 0.73
C VAL A 115 4.75 -10.11 -0.01
N HIS A 116 5.93 -10.65 0.28
CA HIS A 116 7.19 -10.27 -0.34
C HIS A 116 7.52 -11.19 -1.51
N THR A 117 7.39 -10.66 -2.71
CA THR A 117 7.68 -11.36 -3.97
C THR A 117 9.01 -10.92 -4.60
N GLY A 118 9.53 -9.76 -4.18
CA GLY A 118 10.69 -9.11 -4.77
C GLY A 118 10.40 -8.53 -6.16
N TRP A 119 9.12 -8.32 -6.51
CA TRP A 119 8.73 -7.72 -7.78
C TRP A 119 8.99 -6.22 -7.83
N ASP A 120 9.06 -5.56 -6.69
CA ASP A 120 9.38 -4.14 -6.53
C ASP A 120 10.71 -3.73 -7.21
N LYS A 121 11.65 -4.65 -7.38
CA LYS A 121 12.89 -4.43 -8.14
C LYS A 121 12.66 -4.01 -9.60
N HIS A 122 11.49 -4.31 -10.16
CA HIS A 122 11.10 -3.94 -11.52
C HIS A 122 10.36 -2.60 -11.59
N TRP A 123 10.18 -1.92 -10.45
CA TRP A 123 9.50 -0.63 -10.40
C TRP A 123 10.01 0.34 -11.47
N ARG A 124 9.08 1.01 -12.19
CA ARG A 124 9.38 1.95 -13.29
C ARG A 124 10.03 1.33 -14.54
N THR A 125 10.01 0.02 -14.67
CA THR A 125 10.41 -0.66 -15.91
C THR A 125 9.19 -1.21 -16.65
N ASP A 126 9.35 -1.53 -17.93
CA ASP A 126 8.29 -2.19 -18.70
C ASP A 126 7.93 -3.56 -18.15
N GLU A 127 8.87 -4.25 -17.52
CA GLU A 127 8.66 -5.56 -16.87
C GLU A 127 7.68 -5.46 -15.72
N TYR A 128 7.68 -4.35 -14.95
CA TYR A 128 6.78 -4.19 -13.82
C TYR A 128 5.31 -4.38 -14.20
N ALA A 129 4.89 -3.89 -15.36
CA ALA A 129 3.52 -3.95 -15.88
C ALA A 129 3.35 -4.98 -17.02
N SER A 130 4.29 -5.94 -17.17
CA SER A 130 4.28 -6.93 -18.26
C SER A 130 3.14 -7.95 -18.20
N GLY A 131 2.44 -8.06 -17.05
CA GLY A 131 1.44 -9.09 -16.77
C GLY A 131 2.03 -10.37 -16.18
N ASN A 132 3.36 -10.43 -15.98
CA ASN A 132 4.06 -11.57 -15.36
C ASN A 132 4.19 -11.44 -13.84
N HIS A 133 3.66 -10.37 -13.26
CA HIS A 133 3.77 -10.09 -11.84
C HIS A 133 3.16 -11.20 -10.97
N PRO A 134 3.70 -11.46 -9.77
CA PRO A 134 3.11 -12.35 -8.77
C PRO A 134 1.78 -11.79 -8.24
N PHE A 135 0.84 -12.69 -7.91
CA PHE A 135 -0.49 -12.34 -7.43
C PHE A 135 -1.07 -13.41 -6.50
N LEU A 136 -2.06 -13.06 -5.69
CA LEU A 136 -2.79 -14.02 -4.86
C LEU A 136 -3.89 -14.72 -5.67
N THR A 137 -4.00 -16.03 -5.49
CA THR A 137 -5.16 -16.78 -6.00
C THR A 137 -6.42 -16.51 -5.16
N GLU A 138 -7.58 -16.89 -5.67
CA GLU A 138 -8.83 -16.83 -4.90
C GLU A 138 -8.76 -17.68 -3.63
N SER A 139 -8.09 -18.85 -3.67
CA SER A 139 -7.93 -19.70 -2.48
C SER A 139 -7.09 -19.02 -1.41
N ALA A 140 -6.00 -18.35 -1.79
CA ALA A 140 -5.17 -17.58 -0.87
C ALA A 140 -5.95 -16.43 -0.20
N ALA A 141 -6.67 -15.64 -0.98
CA ALA A 141 -7.50 -14.55 -0.45
C ALA A 141 -8.60 -15.07 0.48
N THR A 142 -9.24 -16.19 0.12
CA THR A 142 -10.27 -16.85 0.93
C THR A 142 -9.68 -17.40 2.24
N TYR A 143 -8.50 -17.98 2.19
CA TYR A 143 -7.78 -18.44 3.37
C TYR A 143 -7.52 -17.28 4.33
N LEU A 144 -6.92 -16.19 3.84
CA LEU A 144 -6.62 -15.00 4.64
C LEU A 144 -7.88 -14.39 5.27
N ALA A 145 -8.97 -14.29 4.51
CA ALA A 145 -10.25 -13.80 5.02
C ALA A 145 -10.84 -14.70 6.12
N LYS A 146 -10.78 -16.02 5.97
CA LYS A 146 -11.25 -16.98 6.98
C LYS A 146 -10.41 -16.97 8.26
N HIS A 147 -9.15 -16.56 8.19
CA HIS A 147 -8.24 -16.48 9.33
C HIS A 147 -8.15 -15.06 9.95
N ASP A 148 -9.15 -14.20 9.69
CA ASP A 148 -9.31 -12.90 10.33
C ASP A 148 -8.07 -11.99 10.22
N VAL A 149 -7.47 -11.93 9.01
CA VAL A 149 -6.35 -11.04 8.73
C VAL A 149 -6.80 -9.58 8.81
N ALA A 150 -6.00 -8.71 9.43
CA ALA A 150 -6.37 -7.31 9.58
C ALA A 150 -6.14 -6.47 8.32
N LEU A 151 -5.08 -6.78 7.56
CA LEU A 151 -4.68 -6.06 6.35
C LEU A 151 -3.79 -6.98 5.51
N VAL A 152 -3.89 -6.88 4.18
CA VAL A 152 -2.98 -7.57 3.25
C VAL A 152 -2.19 -6.55 2.45
N GLY A 153 -0.86 -6.71 2.40
CA GLY A 153 0.02 -5.90 1.56
C GLY A 153 0.83 -6.75 0.60
N ILE A 154 1.21 -6.21 -0.56
CA ILE A 154 2.04 -6.89 -1.56
C ILE A 154 3.00 -5.91 -2.24
N ASP A 155 4.20 -6.36 -2.54
CA ASP A 155 5.23 -5.62 -3.29
C ASP A 155 5.15 -5.84 -4.81
N SER A 156 4.00 -6.32 -5.30
CA SER A 156 3.76 -6.62 -6.70
C SER A 156 2.97 -5.51 -7.40
N PHE A 157 2.85 -5.63 -8.74
CA PHE A 157 2.11 -4.70 -9.59
C PHE A 157 0.61 -4.67 -9.29
N ASN A 158 0.04 -5.80 -8.90
CA ASN A 158 -1.35 -5.92 -8.49
C ASN A 158 -1.51 -7.19 -7.64
N ILE A 159 -2.46 -7.17 -6.70
CA ILE A 159 -2.75 -8.33 -5.86
C ILE A 159 -3.46 -9.44 -6.62
N ASP A 160 -4.14 -9.12 -7.73
CA ASP A 160 -4.77 -10.07 -8.66
C ASP A 160 -3.97 -10.21 -9.96
N ALA A 161 -4.21 -11.30 -10.68
CA ALA A 161 -3.84 -11.42 -12.08
C ALA A 161 -4.58 -10.36 -12.92
N THR A 162 -3.83 -9.44 -13.58
CA THR A 162 -4.44 -8.31 -14.31
C THR A 162 -5.22 -8.73 -15.55
N HIS A 163 -5.02 -9.93 -16.07
CA HIS A 163 -5.80 -10.51 -17.17
C HIS A 163 -7.14 -11.11 -16.71
N ASP A 164 -7.32 -11.42 -15.41
CA ASP A 164 -8.58 -11.88 -14.86
C ASP A 164 -9.48 -10.68 -14.48
N GLY A 165 -10.56 -10.49 -15.25
CA GLY A 165 -11.53 -9.44 -15.01
C GLY A 165 -12.37 -9.61 -13.73
N ASN A 166 -12.37 -10.80 -13.11
CA ASN A 166 -13.13 -11.06 -11.87
C ASN A 166 -12.47 -10.43 -10.65
N ARG A 167 -11.13 -10.25 -10.67
CA ARG A 167 -10.38 -9.70 -9.54
C ARG A 167 -10.71 -10.41 -8.23
N PRO A 168 -10.45 -11.73 -8.13
CA PRO A 168 -10.89 -12.53 -6.99
C PRO A 168 -10.28 -12.10 -5.66
N ALA A 169 -8.98 -11.76 -5.61
CA ALA A 169 -8.34 -11.34 -4.37
C ALA A 169 -8.92 -10.01 -3.84
N HIS A 170 -9.08 -8.98 -4.70
CA HIS A 170 -9.78 -7.76 -4.32
C HIS A 170 -11.21 -8.05 -3.86
N SER A 171 -11.94 -8.88 -4.62
CA SER A 171 -13.34 -9.16 -4.31
C SER A 171 -13.50 -9.86 -2.96
N VAL A 172 -12.67 -10.85 -2.66
CA VAL A 172 -12.74 -11.57 -1.39
C VAL A 172 -12.30 -10.69 -0.23
N LEU A 173 -11.11 -10.10 -0.29
CA LEU A 173 -10.55 -9.34 0.83
C LEU A 173 -11.38 -8.10 1.17
N LEU A 174 -11.68 -7.26 0.17
CA LEU A 174 -12.48 -6.06 0.38
C LEU A 174 -13.94 -6.38 0.76
N GLY A 175 -14.46 -7.54 0.33
CA GLY A 175 -15.77 -8.04 0.73
C GLY A 175 -15.84 -8.46 2.19
N HIS A 176 -14.70 -8.76 2.81
CA HIS A 176 -14.56 -9.08 4.24
C HIS A 176 -14.01 -7.90 5.07
N ASP A 177 -14.10 -6.68 4.55
CA ASP A 177 -13.59 -5.47 5.20
C ASP A 177 -12.07 -5.47 5.47
N ILE A 178 -11.29 -6.27 4.74
CA ILE A 178 -9.83 -6.36 4.84
C ILE A 178 -9.21 -5.37 3.84
N PRO A 179 -8.56 -4.27 4.30
CA PRO A 179 -7.87 -3.34 3.42
C PRO A 179 -6.68 -4.00 2.70
N ILE A 180 -6.39 -3.50 1.50
CA ILE A 180 -5.26 -3.97 0.68
C ILE A 180 -4.26 -2.83 0.51
N VAL A 181 -2.96 -3.13 0.60
CA VAL A 181 -1.89 -2.19 0.24
C VAL A 181 -1.10 -2.74 -0.93
N GLU A 182 -1.14 -2.04 -2.04
CA GLU A 182 -0.42 -2.43 -3.26
C GLU A 182 0.83 -1.59 -3.50
N HIS A 183 1.73 -2.12 -4.31
CA HIS A 183 3.01 -1.50 -4.66
C HIS A 183 3.86 -1.15 -3.43
N LEU A 184 3.94 -2.05 -2.46
CA LEU A 184 4.95 -1.95 -1.41
C LEU A 184 6.36 -2.13 -2.01
N CYS A 185 7.38 -1.67 -1.32
CA CYS A 185 8.78 -1.89 -1.69
C CYS A 185 9.64 -2.16 -0.45
N GLY A 186 10.84 -2.68 -0.66
CA GLY A 186 11.79 -2.88 0.44
C GLY A 186 11.34 -3.88 1.51
N LEU A 187 10.36 -4.74 1.25
CA LEU A 187 9.91 -5.77 2.20
C LEU A 187 11.02 -6.76 2.56
N GLY A 188 12.07 -6.84 1.73
CA GLY A 188 13.26 -7.63 2.01
C GLY A 188 14.04 -7.19 3.26
N ASP A 189 13.92 -5.91 3.65
CA ASP A 189 14.61 -5.32 4.80
C ASP A 189 13.87 -5.54 6.12
N LEU A 190 12.65 -6.08 6.07
CA LEU A 190 11.86 -6.39 7.25
C LEU A 190 12.20 -7.79 7.79
N PRO A 191 12.15 -8.00 9.12
CA PRO A 191 12.14 -9.35 9.68
C PRO A 191 10.82 -10.06 9.31
N ASP A 192 10.79 -11.39 9.40
CA ASP A 192 9.60 -12.17 9.08
C ASP A 192 8.41 -11.84 10.02
N SER A 193 8.69 -11.41 11.24
CA SER A 193 7.69 -10.99 12.24
C SER A 193 8.33 -10.10 13.32
N GLY A 194 7.54 -9.69 14.33
CA GLY A 194 8.06 -8.90 15.45
C GLY A 194 8.20 -7.40 15.16
N PHE A 195 7.45 -6.90 14.21
CA PHE A 195 7.36 -5.48 13.89
C PHE A 195 5.92 -4.97 13.90
N LYS A 196 5.76 -3.66 14.00
CA LYS A 196 4.46 -3.00 13.83
C LYS A 196 4.38 -2.36 12.44
N PHE A 197 3.23 -2.52 11.77
CA PHE A 197 2.98 -1.97 10.44
C PHE A 197 1.97 -0.83 10.47
N PHE A 198 2.17 0.13 9.57
CA PHE A 198 1.35 1.33 9.43
C PHE A 198 1.13 1.64 7.95
N ALA A 199 -0.14 1.84 7.55
CA ALA A 199 -0.52 2.25 6.21
C ALA A 199 -1.80 3.11 6.27
N VAL A 200 -1.69 4.33 6.77
CA VAL A 200 -2.83 5.21 7.03
C VAL A 200 -3.02 6.21 5.88
N PRO A 201 -4.10 6.11 5.09
CA PRO A 201 -4.41 7.07 4.04
C PRO A 201 -5.00 8.37 4.62
N VAL A 202 -5.06 9.40 3.77
CA VAL A 202 -5.85 10.60 4.06
C VAL A 202 -7.32 10.23 4.23
N LYS A 203 -7.99 10.80 5.24
CA LYS A 203 -9.38 10.53 5.59
C LYS A 203 -10.34 11.23 4.61
N VAL A 204 -10.63 10.59 3.47
CA VAL A 204 -11.47 11.13 2.40
C VAL A 204 -12.81 10.38 2.35
N ARG A 205 -13.93 11.13 2.36
CA ARG A 205 -15.28 10.57 2.26
C ARG A 205 -15.62 10.22 0.81
N LYS A 206 -16.32 9.10 0.60
CA LYS A 206 -16.75 8.57 -0.71
C LYS A 206 -15.56 8.33 -1.64
N PHE A 207 -14.45 7.88 -1.08
CA PHE A 207 -13.22 7.58 -1.82
C PHE A 207 -12.67 6.24 -1.38
N GLY A 208 -12.30 5.39 -2.35
CA GLY A 208 -11.96 3.99 -2.09
C GLY A 208 -10.47 3.72 -1.94
N THR A 209 -9.63 4.55 -2.54
CA THR A 209 -8.18 4.33 -2.66
C THR A 209 -7.44 5.63 -2.40
N PHE A 210 -6.26 5.58 -1.77
CA PHE A 210 -5.38 6.75 -1.67
C PHE A 210 -3.93 6.32 -1.42
N PRO A 211 -2.94 7.08 -1.96
CA PRO A 211 -1.55 6.87 -1.62
C PRO A 211 -1.28 6.91 -0.13
N VAL A 212 -0.39 6.03 0.33
CA VAL A 212 0.04 5.96 1.72
C VAL A 212 1.56 6.00 1.81
N ARG A 213 2.09 6.57 2.88
CA ARG A 213 3.44 6.30 3.29
C ARG A 213 3.43 5.12 4.25
N ALA A 214 3.49 3.91 3.68
CA ALA A 214 3.55 2.68 4.44
C ALA A 214 4.94 2.51 5.08
N PHE A 215 4.97 2.11 6.34
CA PHE A 215 6.23 1.87 7.06
C PHE A 215 6.06 0.83 8.16
N ALA A 216 7.18 0.23 8.53
CA ALA A 216 7.28 -0.66 9.67
C ALA A 216 8.12 -0.05 10.79
N LEU A 217 7.77 -0.41 12.03
CA LEU A 217 8.50 -0.08 13.25
C LEU A 217 9.03 -1.37 13.86
N THR A 218 10.35 -1.51 13.93
CA THR A 218 11.05 -2.64 14.52
C THR A 218 11.74 -2.24 15.81
N GLN A 219 11.89 -3.17 16.74
CA GLN A 219 12.78 -3.01 17.89
C GLN A 219 14.18 -3.51 17.50
N ILE A 220 15.19 -2.73 17.84
CA ILE A 220 16.58 -3.16 17.75
C ILE A 220 17.01 -3.46 19.18
N ASP A 221 17.43 -4.71 19.43
CA ASP A 221 18.10 -5.02 20.69
C ASP A 221 19.39 -4.20 20.77
N ALA A 222 19.63 -3.57 21.91
CA ALA A 222 20.91 -2.90 22.15
C ALA A 222 21.97 -4.00 22.32
N ASP A 223 22.98 -4.00 21.46
CA ASP A 223 24.21 -4.79 21.63
C ASP A 223 24.96 -4.40 22.90
#